data_7797d2765ced3d91056b910bf0b76bcf
#
_entry.id   7797d2765ced3d91056b910bf0b76bcf
#
_cell.length_a   1.000
_cell.length_b   1.000
_cell.length_c   1.000
_cell.angle_alpha   90.00
_cell.angle_beta   90.00
_cell.angle_gamma   90.00
#
_symmetry.space_group_name_H-M   'P 1'
#
loop_
_entity.id
_entity.type
_entity.pdbx_description
1 polymer ?
#
loop_
_entity_poly.entity_id
_entity_poly.type
_entity_poly.pdbx_seq_one_letter_code
_entity_poly.pdbx_strand_id
1 'polypeptide(L)'
;MRIVKAIENMTASNQKLMYMCNTRPVLKTGALFSDVTEEYRIPAEPQPGDTVKLRLRTGRYNVDTAYLYVNNQEYEMYRVANNTLFDYYEASVEVAEEKLYYYFKVVSGKNVCFYNQIGAAKELNPFYNFQIMPGFQTPEWAKGAVMYQIFTDRFCNGDKSNDVLNDEYSYIGEHVCQVDDWNRYPAQMDVRNFYGGDLKGVWDKLDYLQDLGVEVIYFNPLFVSPSNHKYDIQDYDYIDPHFGVIVSDEGKLLSEGDQCNTHASRYMDRVTNKKNLEASNEFFVQFVEE
;
A
#
# COMPACT_ATOMS: atom_id res chain seq x y z
N MET A 1 34.36 14.61 30.59
CA MET A 1 34.35 14.71 32.03
C MET A 1 33.02 14.26 32.70
N ARG A 2 31.85 14.30 32.06
CA ARG A 2 30.59 13.75 32.61
C ARG A 2 30.48 12.23 32.59
N ILE A 3 31.15 11.54 31.65
CA ILE A 3 31.12 10.09 31.50
C ILE A 3 31.86 9.37 32.63
N VAL A 4 32.97 9.93 33.11
CA VAL A 4 33.81 9.32 34.17
C VAL A 4 33.07 9.23 35.50
N LYS A 5 32.32 10.28 35.90
CA LYS A 5 31.52 10.25 37.14
C LYS A 5 30.33 9.30 37.14
N ALA A 6 29.78 8.99 35.98
CA ALA A 6 28.69 8.01 35.85
C ALA A 6 29.18 6.57 35.97
N ILE A 7 30.45 6.29 35.66
CA ILE A 7 31.07 4.97 35.69
C ILE A 7 31.38 4.56 37.15
N GLU A 8 31.74 5.49 38.01
CA GLU A 8 32.14 5.22 39.40
C GLU A 8 31.01 4.66 40.27
N ASN A 9 29.74 4.90 39.92
CA ASN A 9 28.55 4.41 40.63
C ASN A 9 27.93 3.15 40.03
N MET A 10 28.59 2.52 39.07
CA MET A 10 28.08 1.29 38.42
C MET A 10 28.66 0.05 39.07
N THR A 11 27.92 -1.06 38.98
CA THR A 11 28.46 -2.38 39.35
C THR A 11 29.66 -2.73 38.47
N ALA A 12 30.60 -3.53 38.97
CA ALA A 12 31.79 -3.95 38.22
C ALA A 12 31.47 -4.61 36.89
N SER A 13 30.33 -5.30 36.80
CA SER A 13 29.83 -5.93 35.57
C SER A 13 29.40 -4.86 34.52
N ASN A 14 28.71 -3.82 34.97
CA ASN A 14 28.28 -2.72 34.11
C ASN A 14 29.44 -1.81 33.68
N GLN A 15 30.45 -1.62 34.55
CA GLN A 15 31.68 -0.91 34.20
C GLN A 15 32.46 -1.66 33.10
N LYS A 16 32.56 -3.00 33.22
CA LYS A 16 33.20 -3.85 32.20
C LYS A 16 32.44 -3.81 30.88
N LEU A 17 31.13 -3.85 30.93
CA LEU A 17 30.28 -3.74 29.72
C LEU A 17 30.44 -2.37 29.05
N MET A 18 30.41 -1.29 29.81
CA MET A 18 30.66 0.07 29.33
C MET A 18 32.06 0.21 28.70
N TYR A 19 33.08 -0.34 29.35
CA TYR A 19 34.43 -0.36 28.79
C TYR A 19 34.49 -1.13 27.47
N MET A 20 33.87 -2.30 27.39
CA MET A 20 33.78 -3.10 26.16
C MET A 20 33.03 -2.36 25.05
N CYS A 21 31.94 -1.70 25.37
CA CYS A 21 31.16 -0.88 24.41
C CYS A 21 31.98 0.32 23.91
N ASN A 22 32.80 0.96 24.75
CA ASN A 22 33.66 2.07 24.35
C ASN A 22 34.89 1.64 23.57
N THR A 23 35.46 0.47 23.85
CA THR A 23 36.64 -0.06 23.15
C THR A 23 36.28 -0.73 21.81
N ARG A 24 35.06 -1.25 21.69
CA ARG A 24 34.48 -1.83 20.47
C ARG A 24 33.03 -1.38 20.32
N PRO A 25 32.80 -0.11 19.96
CA PRO A 25 31.44 0.37 19.80
C PRO A 25 30.73 -0.43 18.71
N VAL A 26 29.68 -1.13 19.11
CA VAL A 26 28.79 -1.83 18.19
C VAL A 26 27.54 -0.98 18.05
N LEU A 27 27.39 -0.35 16.90
CA LEU A 27 26.16 0.34 16.56
C LEU A 27 25.06 -0.70 16.28
N LYS A 28 24.01 -0.67 17.08
CA LYS A 28 22.82 -1.53 16.91
C LYS A 28 21.90 -0.92 15.85
N THR A 29 22.21 -1.15 14.60
CA THR A 29 21.47 -0.57 13.46
C THR A 29 20.00 -0.96 13.45
N GLY A 30 19.63 -2.18 13.89
CA GLY A 30 18.23 -2.59 14.02
C GLY A 30 17.42 -1.85 15.10
N ALA A 31 18.09 -1.05 15.96
CA ALA A 31 17.41 -0.18 16.92
C ALA A 31 17.12 1.22 16.38
N LEU A 32 17.76 1.61 15.26
CA LEU A 32 17.48 2.86 14.57
C LEU A 32 16.10 2.78 13.93
N PHE A 33 15.28 3.79 14.17
CA PHE A 33 13.95 3.85 13.59
C PHE A 33 13.42 5.29 13.55
N SER A 34 12.81 5.63 12.45
CA SER A 34 11.97 6.81 12.24
C SER A 34 11.01 6.51 11.10
N ASP A 35 9.85 7.13 11.11
CA ASP A 35 8.87 7.07 10.04
C ASP A 35 8.18 8.43 9.85
N VAL A 36 7.05 8.44 9.17
CA VAL A 36 6.28 9.64 8.84
C VAL A 36 5.02 9.80 9.70
N THR A 37 4.85 8.96 10.73
CA THR A 37 3.71 9.03 11.66
C THR A 37 3.87 10.18 12.68
N GLU A 38 2.77 10.54 13.34
CA GLU A 38 2.75 11.54 14.43
C GLU A 38 3.72 11.22 15.59
N GLU A 39 4.18 9.98 15.72
CA GLU A 39 5.16 9.62 16.74
C GLU A 39 6.56 10.13 16.37
N TYR A 40 6.89 10.22 15.07
CA TYR A 40 8.23 10.55 14.58
C TYR A 40 8.31 11.81 13.74
N ARG A 41 7.19 12.33 13.23
CA ARG A 41 7.07 13.60 12.51
C ARG A 41 5.88 14.38 13.04
N ILE A 42 6.13 15.46 13.75
CA ILE A 42 5.11 16.20 14.52
C ILE A 42 5.07 17.68 14.09
N PRO A 43 4.01 18.14 13.43
CA PRO A 43 2.87 17.35 12.92
C PRO A 43 3.25 16.41 11.77
N ALA A 44 2.48 15.33 11.54
CA ALA A 44 2.75 14.37 10.47
C ALA A 44 2.50 14.98 9.08
N GLU A 45 1.57 15.92 8.97
CA GLU A 45 1.20 16.63 7.74
C GLU A 45 1.41 18.16 7.91
N PRO A 46 2.67 18.61 7.97
CA PRO A 46 2.96 20.01 8.27
C PRO A 46 2.59 20.94 7.12
N GLN A 47 2.10 22.11 7.46
CA GLN A 47 1.76 23.19 6.53
C GLN A 47 2.94 24.14 6.36
N PRO A 48 3.00 24.94 5.27
CA PRO A 48 3.95 26.03 5.16
C PRO A 48 3.85 27.00 6.35
N GLY A 49 5.00 27.31 6.94
CA GLY A 49 5.09 28.13 8.17
C GLY A 49 5.09 27.34 9.47
N ASP A 50 4.76 26.04 9.45
CA ASP A 50 4.87 25.20 10.64
C ASP A 50 6.32 24.91 11.02
N THR A 51 6.53 24.63 12.30
CA THR A 51 7.75 24.00 12.80
C THR A 51 7.51 22.52 13.00
N VAL A 52 8.14 21.67 12.16
CA VAL A 52 8.05 20.23 12.27
C VAL A 52 9.18 19.67 13.16
N LYS A 53 8.83 18.81 14.12
CA LYS A 53 9.78 18.04 14.91
C LYS A 53 9.99 16.69 14.23
N LEU A 54 11.25 16.36 13.97
CA LEU A 54 11.66 15.08 13.39
C LEU A 54 12.40 14.27 14.43
N ARG A 55 11.91 13.06 14.69
CA ARG A 55 12.39 12.19 15.75
C ARG A 55 13.11 10.97 15.17
N LEU A 56 14.19 10.57 15.84
CA LEU A 56 14.92 9.33 15.58
C LEU A 56 15.01 8.52 16.88
N ARG A 57 14.62 7.25 16.82
CA ARG A 57 14.85 6.26 17.88
C ARG A 57 16.21 5.59 17.67
N THR A 58 16.94 5.37 18.75
CA THR A 58 18.22 4.63 18.75
C THR A 58 18.25 3.61 19.88
N GLY A 59 19.20 2.68 19.85
CA GLY A 59 19.43 1.82 21.02
C GLY A 59 19.87 2.63 22.24
N ARG A 60 19.46 2.19 23.43
CA ARG A 60 19.79 2.85 24.68
C ARG A 60 21.31 2.97 24.86
N TYR A 61 21.82 4.19 25.11
CA TYR A 61 23.24 4.51 25.25
C TYR A 61 24.14 4.03 24.10
N ASN A 62 23.59 3.95 22.87
CA ASN A 62 24.31 3.33 21.75
C ASN A 62 24.81 4.34 20.71
N VAL A 63 24.40 5.61 20.80
CA VAL A 63 24.73 6.67 19.87
C VAL A 63 25.38 7.83 20.65
N ASP A 64 26.51 8.34 20.17
CA ASP A 64 27.20 9.48 20.75
C ASP A 64 26.55 10.80 20.30
N THR A 65 26.30 10.90 18.99
CA THR A 65 25.64 12.07 18.37
C THR A 65 24.69 11.62 17.26
N ALA A 66 23.59 12.34 17.13
CA ALA A 66 22.63 12.19 16.05
C ALA A 66 22.45 13.53 15.33
N TYR A 67 22.34 13.49 14.02
CA TYR A 67 22.13 14.65 13.16
C TYR A 67 20.96 14.38 12.21
N LEU A 68 20.19 15.41 11.98
CA LEU A 68 19.19 15.48 10.92
C LEU A 68 19.77 16.32 9.78
N TYR A 69 19.64 15.84 8.56
CA TYR A 69 19.95 16.59 7.35
C TYR A 69 18.66 16.88 6.58
N VAL A 70 18.39 18.16 6.33
CA VAL A 70 17.27 18.61 5.53
C VAL A 70 17.80 19.45 4.37
N ASN A 71 17.53 19.05 3.13
CA ASN A 71 18.03 19.71 1.92
C ASN A 71 19.53 20.02 2.00
N ASN A 72 20.34 19.06 2.51
CA ASN A 72 21.79 19.16 2.77
C ASN A 72 22.21 20.09 3.91
N GLN A 73 21.30 20.71 4.62
CA GLN A 73 21.61 21.46 5.84
C GLN A 73 21.62 20.50 7.04
N GLU A 74 22.65 20.59 7.88
CA GLU A 74 22.82 19.78 9.09
C GLU A 74 22.17 20.45 10.29
N TYR A 75 21.42 19.67 11.08
CA TYR A 75 20.84 20.05 12.37
C TYR A 75 21.26 19.03 13.42
N GLU A 76 21.86 19.49 14.51
CA GLU A 76 22.15 18.63 15.64
C GLU A 76 20.86 18.21 16.33
N MET A 77 20.76 16.92 16.68
CA MET A 77 19.59 16.37 17.38
C MET A 77 19.88 16.18 18.84
N TYR A 78 18.91 16.52 19.67
CA TYR A 78 19.04 16.41 21.13
C TYR A 78 18.19 15.25 21.65
N ARG A 79 18.74 14.52 22.65
CA ARG A 79 17.99 13.46 23.30
C ARG A 79 16.88 14.04 24.18
N VAL A 80 15.62 13.75 23.82
CA VAL A 80 14.42 14.29 24.47
C VAL A 80 13.72 13.29 25.37
N ALA A 81 13.83 12.00 25.07
CA ALA A 81 13.18 10.93 25.83
C ALA A 81 14.01 9.63 25.83
N ASN A 82 13.62 8.70 26.69
CA ASN A 82 14.20 7.36 26.74
C ASN A 82 13.28 6.37 27.47
N ASN A 83 13.50 5.10 27.19
CA ASN A 83 12.95 3.97 27.97
C ASN A 83 14.06 2.96 28.28
N THR A 84 13.71 1.77 28.71
CA THR A 84 14.69 0.71 29.06
C THR A 84 15.55 0.25 27.89
N LEU A 85 15.05 0.34 26.65
CA LEU A 85 15.67 -0.20 25.45
C LEU A 85 16.18 0.87 24.48
N PHE A 86 15.56 2.06 24.47
CA PHE A 86 15.76 3.08 23.44
C PHE A 86 16.00 4.47 24.00
N ASP A 87 16.76 5.26 23.25
CA ASP A 87 16.86 6.72 23.35
C ASP A 87 16.15 7.34 22.15
N TYR A 88 15.53 8.52 22.36
CA TYR A 88 14.84 9.29 21.31
C TYR A 88 15.50 10.65 21.16
N TYR A 89 15.85 10.98 19.92
CA TYR A 89 16.48 12.25 19.55
C TYR A 89 15.52 13.05 18.67
N GLU A 90 15.53 14.37 18.83
CA GLU A 90 14.70 15.30 18.04
C GLU A 90 15.51 16.48 17.53
N ALA A 91 15.11 16.98 16.37
CA ALA A 91 15.41 18.31 15.87
C ALA A 91 14.15 18.94 15.29
N SER A 92 14.08 20.26 15.30
CA SER A 92 12.98 21.04 14.75
C SER A 92 13.44 21.80 13.51
N VAL A 93 12.57 21.87 12.50
CA VAL A 93 12.83 22.54 11.22
C VAL A 93 11.59 23.35 10.83
N GLU A 94 11.79 24.56 10.35
CA GLU A 94 10.72 25.35 9.74
C GLU A 94 10.38 24.82 8.36
N VAL A 95 9.10 24.70 8.06
CA VAL A 95 8.58 24.20 6.79
C VAL A 95 8.27 25.37 5.87
N ALA A 96 9.00 25.47 4.77
CA ALA A 96 8.74 26.43 3.71
C ALA A 96 7.68 25.89 2.71
N GLU A 97 7.40 26.65 1.66
CA GLU A 97 6.50 26.24 0.55
C GLU A 97 7.05 25.05 -0.25
N GLU A 98 8.38 24.94 -0.29
CA GLU A 98 9.07 23.96 -1.10
C GLU A 98 9.16 22.59 -0.42
N LYS A 99 9.17 21.54 -1.22
CA LYS A 99 9.35 20.15 -0.80
C LYS A 99 10.69 19.98 -0.06
N LEU A 100 10.66 19.34 1.10
CA LEU A 100 11.83 19.03 1.90
C LEU A 100 12.19 17.54 1.77
N TYR A 101 13.51 17.28 1.69
CA TYR A 101 14.07 15.92 1.73
C TYR A 101 14.97 15.80 2.95
N TYR A 102 14.80 14.73 3.74
CA TYR A 102 15.60 14.58 4.95
C TYR A 102 16.05 13.14 5.20
N TYR A 103 17.12 13.02 5.93
CA TYR A 103 17.67 11.76 6.44
C TYR A 103 18.39 12.01 7.77
N PHE A 104 18.71 10.94 8.47
CA PHE A 104 19.44 11.00 9.71
C PHE A 104 20.84 10.42 9.54
N LYS A 105 21.78 10.98 10.32
CA LYS A 105 23.14 10.47 10.47
C LYS A 105 23.42 10.26 11.94
N VAL A 106 23.91 9.10 12.32
CA VAL A 106 24.30 8.75 13.67
C VAL A 106 25.76 8.39 13.74
N VAL A 107 26.40 8.77 14.84
CA VAL A 107 27.80 8.47 15.12
C VAL A 107 27.89 7.72 16.44
N SER A 108 28.62 6.59 16.45
CA SER A 108 28.93 5.79 17.63
C SER A 108 30.39 5.37 17.57
N GLY A 109 31.25 6.07 18.32
CA GLY A 109 32.70 5.92 18.21
C GLY A 109 33.21 6.24 16.81
N LYS A 110 33.79 5.27 16.14
CA LYS A 110 34.25 5.38 14.74
C LYS A 110 33.19 4.99 13.71
N ASN A 111 32.04 4.50 14.17
CA ASN A 111 30.97 4.05 13.27
C ASN A 111 30.09 5.24 12.89
N VAL A 112 29.91 5.45 11.62
CA VAL A 112 28.94 6.38 11.03
C VAL A 112 27.89 5.56 10.30
N CYS A 113 26.62 5.89 10.50
CA CYS A 113 25.51 5.25 9.85
C CYS A 113 24.49 6.30 9.44
N PHE A 114 23.92 6.12 8.26
CA PHE A 114 22.80 6.91 7.73
C PHE A 114 21.50 6.13 7.89
N TYR A 115 20.40 6.86 8.05
CA TYR A 115 19.07 6.28 8.16
C TYR A 115 18.08 7.08 7.32
N ASN A 116 17.35 6.39 6.44
CA ASN A 116 16.26 6.93 5.63
C ASN A 116 15.16 5.85 5.43
N GLN A 117 14.29 5.97 4.44
CA GLN A 117 13.15 5.05 4.24
C GLN A 117 13.54 3.57 4.07
N ILE A 118 14.73 3.28 3.55
CA ILE A 118 15.21 1.88 3.43
C ILE A 118 15.92 1.38 4.70
N GLY A 119 15.95 2.21 5.76
CA GLY A 119 16.58 1.84 7.03
C GLY A 119 18.03 2.29 7.17
N ALA A 120 18.79 1.56 7.97
CA ALA A 120 20.16 1.90 8.36
C ALA A 120 21.20 1.39 7.34
N ALA A 121 22.07 2.28 6.86
CA ALA A 121 23.12 1.96 5.89
C ALA A 121 24.43 2.68 6.20
N LYS A 122 25.57 2.12 5.77
CA LYS A 122 26.89 2.78 5.86
C LYS A 122 27.05 3.90 4.83
N GLU A 123 26.38 3.77 3.69
CA GLU A 123 26.39 4.71 2.60
C GLU A 123 24.95 5.21 2.38
N LEU A 124 24.80 6.52 2.17
CA LEU A 124 23.51 7.11 1.92
C LEU A 124 23.10 6.88 0.45
N ASN A 125 21.89 6.37 0.23
CA ASN A 125 21.22 6.45 -1.05
C ASN A 125 20.13 7.56 -0.99
N PRO A 126 20.38 8.75 -1.58
CA PRO A 126 19.46 9.88 -1.46
C PRO A 126 18.08 9.67 -2.08
N PHE A 127 17.95 8.72 -3.00
CA PHE A 127 16.66 8.38 -3.63
C PHE A 127 15.59 7.97 -2.60
N TYR A 128 16.03 7.40 -1.49
CA TYR A 128 15.15 6.94 -0.40
C TYR A 128 15.10 7.90 0.79
N ASN A 129 15.48 9.15 0.62
CA ASN A 129 15.31 10.14 1.69
C ASN A 129 13.83 10.32 2.01
N PHE A 130 13.51 10.54 3.29
CA PHE A 130 12.18 10.96 3.69
C PHE A 130 11.79 12.27 3.01
N GLN A 131 10.50 12.47 2.82
CA GLN A 131 9.98 13.66 2.15
C GLN A 131 8.91 14.32 3.00
N ILE A 132 8.91 15.65 3.01
CA ILE A 132 7.80 16.46 3.48
C ILE A 132 7.26 17.22 2.27
N MET A 133 5.96 17.12 2.05
CA MET A 133 5.22 17.83 1.03
C MET A 133 4.34 18.85 1.73
N PRO A 134 4.81 20.12 1.84
CA PRO A 134 4.07 21.14 2.57
C PRO A 134 2.70 21.36 1.95
N GLY A 135 1.68 21.57 2.78
CA GLY A 135 0.31 21.78 2.34
C GLY A 135 -0.43 20.50 1.93
N PHE A 136 0.22 19.33 1.92
CA PHE A 136 -0.49 18.06 1.74
C PHE A 136 -1.30 17.73 2.99
N GLN A 137 -2.55 17.34 2.79
CA GLN A 137 -3.43 16.83 3.84
C GLN A 137 -4.15 15.58 3.35
N THR A 138 -4.11 14.53 4.13
CA THR A 138 -5.00 13.39 3.93
C THR A 138 -6.42 13.82 4.25
N PRO A 139 -7.41 13.58 3.38
CA PRO A 139 -8.81 13.87 3.68
C PRO A 139 -9.24 13.23 5.00
N GLU A 140 -10.02 13.96 5.81
CA GLU A 140 -10.42 13.47 7.14
C GLU A 140 -11.18 12.14 7.08
N TRP A 141 -12.00 11.93 6.04
CA TRP A 141 -12.72 10.67 5.84
C TRP A 141 -11.79 9.46 5.63
N ALA A 142 -10.57 9.67 5.14
CA ALA A 142 -9.61 8.58 4.88
C ALA A 142 -8.79 8.21 6.13
N LYS A 143 -8.74 9.11 7.12
CA LYS A 143 -7.95 8.89 8.34
C LYS A 143 -8.63 7.89 9.26
N GLY A 144 -8.05 6.69 9.34
CA GLY A 144 -8.57 5.59 10.14
C GLY A 144 -9.75 4.84 9.52
N ALA A 145 -10.11 5.14 8.27
CA ALA A 145 -11.19 4.45 7.57
C ALA A 145 -10.91 2.96 7.40
N VAL A 146 -11.92 2.14 7.63
CA VAL A 146 -11.87 0.70 7.35
C VAL A 146 -12.10 0.50 5.86
N MET A 147 -11.05 0.08 5.15
CA MET A 147 -11.11 -0.19 3.72
C MET A 147 -11.23 -1.68 3.44
N TYR A 148 -12.15 -2.07 2.55
CA TYR A 148 -12.33 -3.45 2.12
C TYR A 148 -12.04 -3.58 0.63
N GLN A 149 -11.00 -4.36 0.28
CA GLN A 149 -10.68 -4.62 -1.12
C GLN A 149 -11.54 -5.76 -1.65
N ILE A 150 -12.22 -5.53 -2.78
CA ILE A 150 -13.09 -6.50 -3.43
C ILE A 150 -12.45 -7.03 -4.72
N PHE A 151 -12.23 -8.34 -4.78
CA PHE A 151 -12.03 -9.07 -6.02
C PHE A 151 -13.40 -9.47 -6.56
N THR A 152 -13.96 -8.68 -7.47
CA THR A 152 -15.37 -8.71 -7.86
C THR A 152 -15.84 -10.10 -8.30
N ASP A 153 -15.10 -10.77 -9.20
CA ASP A 153 -15.40 -12.14 -9.67
C ASP A 153 -15.58 -13.15 -8.51
N ARG A 154 -14.95 -12.92 -7.36
CA ARG A 154 -14.89 -13.81 -6.20
C ARG A 154 -15.69 -13.34 -4.99
N PHE A 155 -16.52 -12.33 -5.13
CA PHE A 155 -17.22 -11.75 -3.97
C PHE A 155 -18.66 -12.23 -3.85
N CYS A 156 -19.51 -11.93 -4.82
CA CYS A 156 -20.91 -12.36 -4.84
C CYS A 156 -21.46 -12.27 -6.28
N ASN A 157 -22.16 -13.29 -6.71
CA ASN A 157 -22.88 -13.31 -7.99
C ASN A 157 -24.31 -12.80 -7.76
N GLY A 158 -24.63 -11.64 -8.28
CA GLY A 158 -25.96 -11.01 -8.16
C GLY A 158 -26.81 -11.17 -9.42
N ASP A 159 -26.18 -11.28 -10.58
CA ASP A 159 -26.87 -11.45 -11.87
C ASP A 159 -26.18 -12.53 -12.74
N LYS A 160 -26.75 -13.72 -12.75
CA LYS A 160 -26.22 -14.82 -13.55
C LYS A 160 -26.30 -14.62 -15.07
N SER A 161 -27.04 -13.62 -15.54
CA SER A 161 -27.15 -13.36 -16.97
C SER A 161 -25.89 -12.74 -17.57
N ASN A 162 -25.04 -12.13 -16.72
CA ASN A 162 -23.77 -11.54 -17.13
C ASN A 162 -22.56 -12.47 -16.93
N ASP A 163 -22.74 -13.67 -16.34
CA ASP A 163 -21.67 -14.64 -16.13
C ASP A 163 -20.88 -14.93 -17.40
N VAL A 164 -19.55 -15.05 -17.27
CA VAL A 164 -18.72 -15.62 -18.32
C VAL A 164 -19.07 -17.09 -18.50
N LEU A 165 -19.36 -17.49 -19.73
CA LEU A 165 -19.77 -18.84 -20.05
C LEU A 165 -18.56 -19.75 -20.35
N ASN A 166 -18.73 -21.07 -20.18
CA ASN A 166 -17.76 -22.02 -20.69
C ASN A 166 -17.56 -21.83 -22.20
N ASP A 167 -16.32 -21.85 -22.66
CA ASP A 167 -15.96 -21.71 -24.08
C ASP A 167 -16.37 -20.36 -24.70
N GLU A 168 -16.61 -19.33 -23.89
CA GLU A 168 -17.00 -18.03 -24.42
C GLU A 168 -15.89 -17.38 -25.24
N TYR A 169 -14.64 -17.51 -24.79
CA TYR A 169 -13.44 -17.09 -25.51
C TYR A 169 -12.21 -17.88 -25.04
N SER A 170 -11.06 -17.63 -25.67
CA SER A 170 -9.77 -18.19 -25.27
C SER A 170 -8.90 -17.11 -24.62
N TYR A 171 -8.28 -17.46 -23.49
CA TYR A 171 -7.33 -16.60 -22.79
C TYR A 171 -6.11 -17.41 -22.33
N ILE A 172 -4.90 -16.94 -22.64
CA ILE A 172 -3.62 -17.64 -22.37
C ILE A 172 -3.66 -19.09 -22.89
N GLY A 173 -4.09 -19.28 -24.15
CA GLY A 173 -4.00 -20.54 -24.87
C GLY A 173 -5.01 -21.62 -24.47
N GLU A 174 -5.99 -21.32 -23.63
CA GLU A 174 -7.08 -22.24 -23.26
C GLU A 174 -8.40 -21.48 -23.15
N HIS A 175 -9.52 -22.21 -23.24
CA HIS A 175 -10.84 -21.62 -23.08
C HIS A 175 -11.10 -21.16 -21.65
N VAL A 176 -11.89 -20.09 -21.51
CA VAL A 176 -12.41 -19.68 -20.22
C VAL A 176 -13.43 -20.67 -19.69
N CYS A 177 -13.57 -20.74 -18.39
CA CYS A 177 -14.39 -21.70 -17.70
C CYS A 177 -15.19 -21.04 -16.58
N GLN A 178 -16.50 -21.31 -16.56
CA GLN A 178 -17.37 -20.97 -15.45
C GLN A 178 -17.17 -21.95 -14.28
N VAL A 179 -17.13 -21.43 -13.06
CA VAL A 179 -16.97 -22.22 -11.84
C VAL A 179 -18.30 -22.31 -11.10
N ASP A 180 -18.89 -23.51 -11.07
CA ASP A 180 -20.18 -23.75 -10.41
C ASP A 180 -20.06 -23.90 -8.89
N ASP A 181 -18.96 -24.48 -8.40
CA ASP A 181 -18.71 -24.68 -6.97
C ASP A 181 -17.79 -23.62 -6.40
N TRP A 182 -18.36 -22.64 -5.70
CA TRP A 182 -17.61 -21.55 -5.06
C TRP A 182 -16.69 -22.02 -3.90
N ASN A 183 -16.84 -23.24 -3.41
CA ASN A 183 -16.00 -23.80 -2.34
C ASN A 183 -14.79 -24.57 -2.87
N ARG A 184 -14.66 -24.75 -4.17
CA ARG A 184 -13.48 -25.41 -4.73
C ARG A 184 -12.23 -24.58 -4.57
N TYR A 185 -11.10 -25.24 -4.38
CA TYR A 185 -9.80 -24.55 -4.36
C TYR A 185 -9.45 -23.95 -5.73
N PRO A 186 -8.83 -22.76 -5.78
CA PRO A 186 -8.34 -22.17 -7.01
C PRO A 186 -7.38 -23.11 -7.76
N ALA A 187 -7.46 -23.11 -9.07
CA ALA A 187 -6.52 -23.85 -9.92
C ALA A 187 -5.13 -23.17 -9.96
N GLN A 188 -4.11 -23.89 -10.42
CA GLN A 188 -2.77 -23.35 -10.54
C GLN A 188 -2.70 -22.17 -11.53
N MET A 189 -3.45 -22.22 -12.63
CA MET A 189 -3.61 -21.15 -13.61
C MET A 189 -5.09 -20.72 -13.61
N ASP A 190 -5.45 -19.92 -12.62
CA ASP A 190 -6.84 -19.64 -12.28
C ASP A 190 -7.42 -18.39 -12.94
N VAL A 191 -6.60 -17.65 -13.70
CA VAL A 191 -6.96 -16.35 -14.32
C VAL A 191 -8.09 -16.41 -15.35
N ARG A 192 -8.43 -17.59 -15.85
CA ARG A 192 -9.52 -17.87 -16.81
C ARG A 192 -10.71 -18.63 -16.23
N ASN A 193 -10.70 -18.87 -14.92
CA ASN A 193 -11.81 -19.51 -14.19
C ASN A 193 -12.65 -18.44 -13.52
N PHE A 194 -13.89 -18.30 -13.95
CA PHE A 194 -14.79 -17.24 -13.52
C PHE A 194 -15.82 -17.79 -12.53
N TYR A 195 -15.97 -17.13 -11.39
CA TYR A 195 -16.94 -17.47 -10.36
C TYR A 195 -18.26 -16.69 -10.54
N GLY A 196 -18.25 -15.68 -11.42
CA GLY A 196 -19.44 -14.92 -11.76
C GLY A 196 -19.81 -13.84 -10.74
N GLY A 197 -18.92 -13.47 -9.85
CA GLY A 197 -19.17 -12.29 -8.99
C GLY A 197 -19.21 -11.00 -9.83
N ASP A 198 -20.13 -10.09 -9.49
CA ASP A 198 -20.44 -8.89 -10.25
C ASP A 198 -20.79 -7.68 -9.37
N LEU A 199 -21.02 -6.51 -9.97
CA LEU A 199 -21.39 -5.29 -9.26
C LEU A 199 -22.77 -5.39 -8.60
N LYS A 200 -23.71 -6.15 -9.19
CA LYS A 200 -25.02 -6.40 -8.59
C LYS A 200 -24.88 -7.22 -7.29
N GLY A 201 -23.98 -8.20 -7.27
CA GLY A 201 -23.67 -8.98 -6.08
C GLY A 201 -23.00 -8.13 -4.99
N VAL A 202 -22.14 -7.18 -5.39
CA VAL A 202 -21.60 -6.20 -4.41
C VAL A 202 -22.70 -5.30 -3.87
N TRP A 203 -23.59 -4.79 -4.72
CA TRP A 203 -24.75 -4.00 -4.32
C TRP A 203 -25.59 -4.74 -3.28
N ASP A 204 -25.93 -5.99 -3.57
CA ASP A 204 -26.73 -6.83 -2.66
C ASP A 204 -26.05 -7.12 -1.31
N LYS A 205 -24.76 -6.80 -1.19
CA LYS A 205 -23.94 -6.97 0.02
C LYS A 205 -23.53 -5.65 0.69
N LEU A 206 -24.06 -4.51 0.27
CA LEU A 206 -23.72 -3.22 0.89
C LEU A 206 -24.11 -3.20 2.39
N ASP A 207 -25.29 -3.68 2.75
CA ASP A 207 -25.71 -3.77 4.16
C ASP A 207 -24.75 -4.65 4.99
N TYR A 208 -24.29 -5.77 4.41
CA TYR A 208 -23.32 -6.64 5.06
C TYR A 208 -21.97 -5.93 5.27
N LEU A 209 -21.50 -5.18 4.28
CA LEU A 209 -20.26 -4.41 4.38
C LEU A 209 -20.38 -3.28 5.40
N GLN A 210 -21.54 -2.60 5.44
CA GLN A 210 -21.84 -1.56 6.41
C GLN A 210 -21.87 -2.13 7.85
N ASP A 211 -22.55 -3.25 8.06
CA ASP A 211 -22.60 -3.94 9.36
C ASP A 211 -21.22 -4.42 9.84
N LEU A 212 -20.32 -4.74 8.88
CA LEU A 212 -18.93 -5.08 9.16
C LEU A 212 -18.08 -3.85 9.55
N GLY A 213 -18.62 -2.64 9.36
CA GLY A 213 -17.92 -1.38 9.64
C GLY A 213 -17.01 -0.90 8.50
N VAL A 214 -17.26 -1.35 7.28
CA VAL A 214 -16.53 -0.89 6.09
C VAL A 214 -17.00 0.51 5.73
N GLU A 215 -16.04 1.43 5.56
CA GLU A 215 -16.30 2.83 5.19
C GLU A 215 -15.85 3.13 3.76
N VAL A 216 -14.93 2.32 3.22
CA VAL A 216 -14.39 2.50 1.86
C VAL A 216 -14.29 1.16 1.16
N ILE A 217 -14.91 1.05 0.00
CA ILE A 217 -14.75 -0.08 -0.92
C ILE A 217 -13.63 0.24 -1.92
N TYR A 218 -12.65 -0.65 -2.01
CA TYR A 218 -11.58 -0.59 -3.00
C TYR A 218 -11.73 -1.76 -3.96
N PHE A 219 -12.15 -1.49 -5.19
CA PHE A 219 -12.28 -2.54 -6.19
C PHE A 219 -10.92 -2.91 -6.83
N ASN A 220 -10.71 -4.21 -7.07
CA ASN A 220 -9.85 -4.62 -8.19
C ASN A 220 -10.41 -3.99 -9.47
N PRO A 221 -9.61 -3.88 -10.56
CA PRO A 221 -10.11 -3.26 -11.79
C PRO A 221 -11.47 -3.81 -12.23
N LEU A 222 -12.35 -2.93 -12.70
CA LEU A 222 -13.70 -3.25 -13.16
C LEU A 222 -13.84 -3.16 -14.68
N PHE A 223 -12.82 -2.68 -15.35
CA PHE A 223 -12.82 -2.36 -16.78
C PHE A 223 -12.77 -3.60 -17.67
N VAL A 224 -13.14 -3.44 -18.95
CA VAL A 224 -13.11 -4.51 -19.95
C VAL A 224 -11.74 -5.19 -19.97
N SER A 225 -11.71 -6.49 -19.70
CA SER A 225 -10.49 -7.27 -19.58
C SER A 225 -10.78 -8.77 -19.69
N PRO A 226 -9.90 -9.57 -20.31
CA PRO A 226 -10.15 -11.00 -20.55
C PRO A 226 -9.88 -11.89 -19.32
N SER A 227 -9.24 -11.40 -18.28
CA SER A 227 -8.99 -12.18 -17.06
C SER A 227 -10.07 -11.97 -15.99
N ASN A 228 -10.18 -12.92 -15.06
CA ASN A 228 -11.07 -12.77 -13.90
C ASN A 228 -10.64 -11.65 -12.95
N HIS A 229 -9.33 -11.35 -12.86
CA HIS A 229 -8.79 -10.30 -11.98
C HIS A 229 -8.78 -8.90 -12.61
N LYS A 230 -9.02 -8.79 -13.91
CA LYS A 230 -9.16 -7.55 -14.68
C LYS A 230 -7.95 -6.59 -14.67
N TYR A 231 -6.74 -7.02 -14.27
CA TYR A 231 -5.54 -6.17 -14.31
C TYR A 231 -4.93 -6.01 -15.71
N ASP A 232 -5.32 -6.81 -16.68
CA ASP A 232 -4.94 -6.77 -18.09
C ASP A 232 -5.98 -6.00 -18.93
N ILE A 233 -6.24 -4.75 -18.52
CA ILE A 233 -7.28 -3.89 -19.06
C ILE A 233 -7.09 -3.64 -20.56
N GLN A 234 -8.15 -3.85 -21.32
CA GLN A 234 -8.21 -3.60 -22.77
C GLN A 234 -8.87 -2.26 -23.10
N ASP A 235 -9.82 -1.82 -22.26
CA ASP A 235 -10.52 -0.56 -22.43
C ASP A 235 -10.77 0.07 -21.06
N TYR A 236 -10.23 1.28 -20.83
CA TYR A 236 -10.38 2.03 -19.58
C TYR A 236 -11.63 2.90 -19.53
N ASP A 237 -12.34 3.05 -20.64
CA ASP A 237 -13.50 3.95 -20.72
C ASP A 237 -14.81 3.26 -20.26
N TYR A 238 -14.80 1.91 -20.19
CA TYR A 238 -16.01 1.14 -19.92
C TYR A 238 -15.82 0.06 -18.85
N ILE A 239 -16.84 -0.06 -18.02
CA ILE A 239 -17.01 -1.21 -17.11
C ILE A 239 -17.21 -2.46 -17.94
N ASP A 240 -16.56 -3.56 -17.54
CA ASP A 240 -16.74 -4.87 -18.20
C ASP A 240 -18.20 -5.34 -18.07
N PRO A 241 -18.90 -5.61 -19.17
CA PRO A 241 -20.29 -6.06 -19.11
C PRO A 241 -20.53 -7.34 -18.31
N HIS A 242 -19.51 -8.19 -18.13
CA HIS A 242 -19.59 -9.34 -17.23
C HIS A 242 -19.61 -8.95 -15.72
N PHE A 243 -19.25 -7.72 -15.40
CA PHE A 243 -19.44 -7.16 -14.06
C PHE A 243 -20.62 -6.19 -13.99
N GLY A 244 -21.09 -5.73 -15.13
CA GLY A 244 -22.19 -4.78 -15.28
C GLY A 244 -23.46 -5.41 -15.83
N VAL A 245 -23.94 -4.88 -16.97
CA VAL A 245 -25.20 -5.27 -17.58
C VAL A 245 -25.00 -5.69 -19.04
N ILE A 246 -25.50 -6.84 -19.40
CA ILE A 246 -25.53 -7.34 -20.78
C ILE A 246 -26.95 -7.19 -21.34
N VAL A 247 -27.18 -6.29 -22.27
CA VAL A 247 -28.46 -6.05 -22.96
C VAL A 247 -28.51 -6.67 -24.34
N SER A 248 -27.35 -6.94 -24.95
CA SER A 248 -27.19 -7.66 -26.21
C SER A 248 -26.29 -8.86 -25.96
N ASP A 249 -26.73 -10.05 -26.30
CA ASP A 249 -26.04 -11.32 -26.02
C ASP A 249 -26.17 -12.27 -27.21
N GLU A 250 -25.74 -11.76 -28.36
CA GLU A 250 -25.86 -12.48 -29.64
C GLU A 250 -24.52 -13.16 -30.01
N GLY A 251 -24.59 -14.15 -30.87
CA GLY A 251 -23.40 -14.80 -31.41
C GLY A 251 -23.15 -16.19 -30.85
N LYS A 252 -21.92 -16.69 -31.04
CA LYS A 252 -21.55 -18.09 -30.79
C LYS A 252 -20.38 -18.16 -29.83
N LEU A 253 -20.38 -19.21 -29.03
CA LEU A 253 -19.23 -19.66 -28.23
C LEU A 253 -18.18 -20.29 -29.17
N LEU A 254 -16.96 -20.44 -28.69
CA LEU A 254 -15.92 -21.19 -29.39
C LEU A 254 -16.28 -22.66 -29.47
N SER A 255 -15.90 -23.29 -30.59
CA SER A 255 -15.98 -24.74 -30.73
C SER A 255 -14.82 -25.40 -30.00
N GLU A 256 -14.96 -26.67 -29.63
CA GLU A 256 -13.90 -27.46 -29.01
C GLU A 256 -12.60 -27.37 -29.82
N GLY A 257 -11.50 -26.96 -29.13
CA GLY A 257 -10.16 -26.83 -29.72
C GLY A 257 -9.92 -25.55 -30.55
N ASP A 258 -10.93 -24.71 -30.76
CA ASP A 258 -10.78 -23.42 -31.46
C ASP A 258 -10.32 -22.33 -30.48
N GLN A 259 -9.11 -21.81 -30.66
CA GLN A 259 -8.53 -20.77 -29.80
C GLN A 259 -8.57 -19.38 -30.44
N CYS A 260 -9.22 -19.23 -31.57
CA CYS A 260 -9.26 -17.97 -32.30
C CYS A 260 -10.44 -17.09 -31.86
N ASN A 261 -10.17 -16.05 -31.06
CA ASN A 261 -11.21 -15.16 -30.56
C ASN A 261 -11.98 -14.39 -31.65
N THR A 262 -11.52 -14.35 -32.90
CA THR A 262 -12.35 -13.84 -34.01
C THR A 262 -13.58 -14.70 -34.28
N HIS A 263 -13.61 -15.95 -33.81
CA HIS A 263 -14.75 -16.84 -33.90
C HIS A 263 -15.65 -16.76 -32.65
N ALA A 264 -15.17 -16.16 -31.56
CA ALA A 264 -15.90 -15.94 -30.32
C ALA A 264 -16.89 -14.77 -30.46
N SER A 265 -17.83 -14.87 -31.37
CA SER A 265 -18.68 -13.72 -31.72
C SER A 265 -19.61 -13.28 -30.59
N ARG A 266 -19.96 -14.18 -29.67
CA ARG A 266 -20.73 -13.84 -28.48
C ARG A 266 -19.90 -13.00 -27.49
N TYR A 267 -18.68 -13.40 -27.20
CA TYR A 267 -17.77 -12.60 -26.40
C TYR A 267 -17.57 -11.20 -27.02
N MET A 268 -17.33 -11.15 -28.33
CA MET A 268 -17.17 -9.87 -29.02
C MET A 268 -18.42 -9.00 -28.90
N ASP A 269 -19.63 -9.55 -29.06
CA ASP A 269 -20.87 -8.81 -28.85
C ASP A 269 -20.98 -8.30 -27.40
N ARG A 270 -20.71 -9.16 -26.41
CA ARG A 270 -20.78 -8.78 -25.00
C ARG A 270 -19.86 -7.61 -24.66
N VAL A 271 -18.58 -7.65 -25.05
CA VAL A 271 -17.55 -6.69 -24.59
C VAL A 271 -17.29 -5.52 -25.54
N THR A 272 -17.85 -5.51 -26.75
CA THR A 272 -17.67 -4.41 -27.73
C THR A 272 -18.97 -3.76 -28.16
N ASN A 273 -20.12 -4.35 -27.86
CA ASN A 273 -21.40 -3.74 -28.18
C ASN A 273 -21.63 -2.51 -27.32
N LYS A 274 -21.78 -1.37 -27.97
CA LYS A 274 -21.93 -0.07 -27.32
C LYS A 274 -23.10 -0.03 -26.32
N LYS A 275 -24.19 -0.77 -26.59
CA LYS A 275 -25.32 -0.84 -25.66
C LYS A 275 -24.95 -1.52 -24.34
N ASN A 276 -24.16 -2.60 -24.37
CA ASN A 276 -23.68 -3.27 -23.19
C ASN A 276 -22.71 -2.39 -22.39
N LEU A 277 -21.79 -1.74 -23.08
CA LEU A 277 -20.79 -0.86 -22.50
C LEU A 277 -21.44 0.35 -21.80
N GLU A 278 -22.39 1.01 -22.49
CA GLU A 278 -23.13 2.15 -21.94
C GLU A 278 -24.01 1.72 -20.74
N ALA A 279 -24.75 0.60 -20.86
CA ALA A 279 -25.58 0.10 -19.77
C ALA A 279 -24.77 -0.27 -18.53
N SER A 280 -23.57 -0.85 -18.73
CA SER A 280 -22.67 -1.18 -17.63
C SER A 280 -22.12 0.06 -16.92
N ASN A 281 -21.75 1.11 -17.67
CA ASN A 281 -21.35 2.37 -17.10
C ASN A 281 -22.50 3.06 -16.34
N GLU A 282 -23.72 3.05 -16.91
CA GLU A 282 -24.91 3.61 -16.25
C GLU A 282 -25.22 2.86 -14.94
N PHE A 283 -25.10 1.53 -14.94
CA PHE A 283 -25.28 0.73 -13.73
C PHE A 283 -24.22 1.07 -12.66
N PHE A 284 -22.96 1.25 -13.06
CA PHE A 284 -21.91 1.64 -12.12
C PHE A 284 -22.15 3.02 -11.51
N VAL A 285 -22.65 3.99 -12.31
CA VAL A 285 -23.03 5.32 -11.78
C VAL A 285 -24.13 5.17 -10.71
N GLN A 286 -25.17 4.37 -10.99
CA GLN A 286 -26.24 4.11 -10.01
C GLN A 286 -25.71 3.44 -8.74
N PHE A 287 -24.79 2.48 -8.89
CA PHE A 287 -24.12 1.81 -7.77
C PHE A 287 -23.34 2.80 -6.87
N VAL A 288 -22.68 3.80 -7.47
CA VAL A 288 -21.91 4.81 -6.70
C VAL A 288 -22.81 5.82 -6.01
N GLU A 289 -24.03 6.04 -6.51
CA GLU A 289 -25.01 6.95 -5.91
C GLU A 289 -25.74 6.35 -4.70
N GLU A 290 -25.79 5.00 -4.58
CA GLU A 290 -26.36 4.28 -3.45
C GLU A 290 -25.46 4.33 -2.20
#